data_df91582ee3613f7b0337536bc5ea78e1
#
_entry.id   df91582ee3613f7b0337536bc5ea78e1
#
_cell.length_a   1.000
_cell.length_b   1.000
_cell.length_c   1.000
_cell.angle_alpha   90.00
_cell.angle_beta   90.00
_cell.angle_gamma   90.00
#
_symmetry.space_group_name_H-M   'P 1'
#
loop_
_entity.id
_entity.type
_entity.pdbx_description
1 polymer ?
#
loop_
_entity_poly.entity_id
_entity_poly.type
_entity_poly.pdbx_seq_one_letter_code
_entity_poly.pdbx_strand_id
1 'polypeptide(L)'
;HEHHEHCEGYNHHEHGEEHEHHHEHRGLKEILEIIDKTQMTEGAKNLAKKIFDILADAESKAHAKPKDQVHFHEVGALDSIVDIIAMATCFDNLDIGKVYSTPLQEGSGTIRCAHGILNIPVPAVANIVAAHKIPLSIKNEQGELVTPTGAAFVAAIADTVGISFEPPQNFTIQKIGLGAGKRAYSTPSMLRATLIKENSQTAHDTIIKLECNIDDCTGENMGFIQELLLAEGAKDVITIPCYMKKNRPGFLLQVLCANEDTQKLETLIFKHTTTIGIRRCQMERTTLPRRAVELDTPYGKVLAKEVVVEGETRLYPEYESVKKICLEQGIGFVEVMKNMVKH
;
A
#
# COMPACT_ATOMS: atom_id res chain seq x y z
N HIS A 1 -70.25 -17.91 -31.32
CA HIS A 1 -69.93 -17.43 -32.67
C HIS A 1 -68.40 -17.65 -32.83
N GLU A 2 -68.11 -18.63 -33.71
CA GLU A 2 -66.83 -18.98 -34.27
C GLU A 2 -66.34 -17.88 -35.21
N HIS A 3 -65.05 -17.56 -35.13
CA HIS A 3 -64.31 -17.06 -36.28
C HIS A 3 -62.97 -17.68 -36.32
N HIS A 4 -62.77 -18.58 -37.26
CA HIS A 4 -61.43 -18.99 -37.74
C HIS A 4 -60.80 -17.87 -38.55
N GLU A 5 -59.55 -17.53 -38.27
CA GLU A 5 -58.68 -16.85 -39.23
C GLU A 5 -57.37 -17.61 -39.39
N HIS A 6 -57.11 -17.94 -40.64
CA HIS A 6 -55.89 -18.52 -41.17
C HIS A 6 -54.73 -17.57 -40.99
N CYS A 7 -53.61 -18.08 -40.45
CA CYS A 7 -52.29 -17.42 -40.60
C CYS A 7 -51.42 -18.30 -41.49
N GLU A 8 -51.14 -17.78 -42.66
CA GLU A 8 -50.17 -18.31 -43.62
C GLU A 8 -48.76 -18.28 -43.09
N GLY A 9 -48.03 -19.40 -43.30
CA GLY A 9 -46.62 -19.50 -42.93
C GLY A 9 -45.73 -18.69 -43.86
N TYR A 10 -44.89 -17.83 -43.25
CA TYR A 10 -43.71 -17.29 -43.90
C TYR A 10 -42.50 -18.11 -43.49
N ASN A 11 -41.97 -18.89 -44.42
CA ASN A 11 -40.63 -19.50 -44.31
C ASN A 11 -39.58 -18.42 -44.54
N HIS A 12 -38.97 -17.95 -43.48
CA HIS A 12 -37.70 -17.24 -43.56
C HIS A 12 -36.56 -18.26 -43.53
N HIS A 13 -35.91 -18.44 -44.67
CA HIS A 13 -34.58 -19.03 -44.73
C HIS A 13 -33.59 -17.96 -44.24
N GLU A 14 -33.20 -18.07 -42.99
CA GLU A 14 -32.02 -17.37 -42.49
C GLU A 14 -30.78 -18.24 -42.81
N HIS A 15 -30.07 -17.83 -43.85
CA HIS A 15 -28.66 -18.21 -44.00
C HIS A 15 -27.87 -17.45 -42.96
N GLY A 16 -27.73 -17.97 -41.75
CA GLY A 16 -26.77 -17.57 -40.80
C GLY A 16 -25.39 -18.06 -41.26
N GLU A 17 -24.59 -17.17 -41.82
CA GLU A 17 -23.17 -17.41 -41.91
C GLU A 17 -22.63 -17.40 -40.49
N GLU A 18 -22.40 -18.59 -39.92
CA GLU A 18 -21.58 -18.74 -38.70
C GLU A 18 -20.14 -18.31 -39.05
N HIS A 19 -19.82 -17.06 -38.80
CA HIS A 19 -18.44 -16.65 -38.70
C HIS A 19 -17.85 -17.33 -37.46
N GLU A 20 -17.27 -18.52 -37.67
CA GLU A 20 -16.33 -19.10 -36.71
C GLU A 20 -15.16 -18.11 -36.53
N HIS A 21 -15.26 -17.26 -35.52
CA HIS A 21 -14.12 -16.55 -35.01
C HIS A 21 -13.16 -17.58 -34.41
N HIS A 22 -12.21 -18.05 -35.18
CA HIS A 22 -11.03 -18.75 -34.67
C HIS A 22 -10.29 -17.83 -33.71
N HIS A 23 -10.62 -17.92 -32.42
CA HIS A 23 -9.82 -17.31 -31.37
C HIS A 23 -8.50 -18.06 -31.32
N GLU A 24 -7.44 -17.48 -31.91
CA GLU A 24 -6.09 -17.99 -31.74
C GLU A 24 -5.71 -17.92 -30.26
N HIS A 25 -5.64 -19.07 -29.62
CA HIS A 25 -5.19 -19.20 -28.23
C HIS A 25 -3.67 -19.06 -28.20
N ARG A 26 -3.21 -17.89 -27.75
CA ARG A 26 -1.76 -17.62 -27.64
C ARG A 26 -1.25 -18.03 -26.27
N GLY A 27 -0.04 -18.61 -26.26
CA GLY A 27 0.69 -18.89 -25.03
C GLY A 27 1.45 -17.66 -24.53
N LEU A 28 1.87 -17.70 -23.27
CA LEU A 28 2.61 -16.59 -22.63
C LEU A 28 3.81 -16.13 -23.46
N LYS A 29 4.59 -17.08 -24.01
CA LYS A 29 5.80 -16.77 -24.79
C LYS A 29 5.49 -15.92 -26.02
N GLU A 30 4.46 -16.25 -26.77
CA GLU A 30 4.05 -15.51 -27.97
C GLU A 30 3.61 -14.09 -27.61
N ILE A 31 2.89 -13.92 -26.50
CA ILE A 31 2.45 -12.61 -26.01
C ILE A 31 3.66 -11.76 -25.62
N LEU A 32 4.63 -12.32 -24.91
CA LEU A 32 5.84 -11.60 -24.54
C LEU A 32 6.64 -11.15 -25.78
N GLU A 33 6.69 -11.96 -26.84
CA GLU A 33 7.33 -11.59 -28.10
C GLU A 33 6.59 -10.43 -28.81
N ILE A 34 5.26 -10.38 -28.72
CA ILE A 34 4.45 -9.26 -29.23
C ILE A 34 4.79 -7.98 -28.48
N ILE A 35 4.83 -8.04 -27.13
CA ILE A 35 5.16 -6.89 -26.28
C ILE A 35 6.56 -6.38 -26.61
N ASP A 36 7.54 -7.28 -26.80
CA ASP A 36 8.92 -6.89 -27.12
C ASP A 36 9.05 -6.15 -28.46
N LYS A 37 8.25 -6.53 -29.44
CA LYS A 37 8.21 -5.91 -30.77
C LYS A 37 7.42 -4.62 -30.83
N THR A 38 6.58 -4.34 -29.82
CA THR A 38 5.75 -3.14 -29.77
C THR A 38 6.58 -1.90 -29.43
N GLN A 39 6.33 -0.79 -30.13
CA GLN A 39 6.99 0.49 -29.87
C GLN A 39 6.36 1.14 -28.62
N MET A 40 7.06 1.03 -27.51
CA MET A 40 6.68 1.61 -26.21
C MET A 40 7.93 1.76 -25.33
N THR A 41 7.82 2.49 -24.25
CA THR A 41 8.90 2.66 -23.27
C THR A 41 9.25 1.34 -22.60
N GLU A 42 10.46 1.20 -22.07
CA GLU A 42 10.86 0.01 -21.31
C GLU A 42 10.03 -0.14 -20.02
N GLY A 43 9.64 0.96 -19.38
CA GLY A 43 8.75 0.95 -18.22
C GLY A 43 7.40 0.32 -18.55
N ALA A 44 6.76 0.76 -19.63
CA ALA A 44 5.49 0.21 -20.10
C ALA A 44 5.63 -1.27 -20.52
N LYS A 45 6.72 -1.66 -21.19
CA LYS A 45 6.99 -3.08 -21.55
C LYS A 45 7.08 -3.95 -20.29
N ASN A 46 7.86 -3.51 -19.33
CA ASN A 46 8.05 -4.26 -18.08
C ASN A 46 6.74 -4.41 -17.31
N LEU A 47 5.92 -3.37 -17.26
CA LEU A 47 4.61 -3.42 -16.61
C LEU A 47 3.66 -4.38 -17.36
N ALA A 48 3.58 -4.29 -18.69
CA ALA A 48 2.74 -5.19 -19.49
C ALA A 48 3.15 -6.66 -19.33
N LYS A 49 4.44 -6.96 -19.39
CA LYS A 49 4.97 -8.31 -19.15
C LYS A 49 4.64 -8.82 -17.76
N LYS A 50 4.74 -7.95 -16.73
CA LYS A 50 4.41 -8.31 -15.36
C LYS A 50 2.94 -8.64 -15.19
N ILE A 51 2.03 -7.90 -15.84
CA ILE A 51 0.60 -8.18 -15.82
C ILE A 51 0.32 -9.58 -16.40
N PHE A 52 0.90 -9.91 -17.56
CA PHE A 52 0.74 -11.23 -18.17
C PHE A 52 1.36 -12.35 -17.33
N ASP A 53 2.48 -12.08 -16.67
CA ASP A 53 3.13 -13.03 -15.76
C ASP A 53 2.23 -13.38 -14.58
N ILE A 54 1.59 -12.38 -13.96
CA ILE A 54 0.62 -12.54 -12.87
C ILE A 54 -0.61 -13.33 -13.35
N LEU A 55 -1.13 -13.00 -14.53
CA LEU A 55 -2.25 -13.73 -15.13
C LEU A 55 -1.89 -15.19 -15.37
N ALA A 56 -0.71 -15.46 -15.92
CA ALA A 56 -0.24 -16.83 -16.18
C ALA A 56 -0.11 -17.64 -14.87
N ASP A 57 0.37 -17.04 -13.79
CA ASP A 57 0.44 -17.68 -12.48
C ASP A 57 -0.95 -17.98 -11.91
N ALA A 58 -1.90 -17.07 -12.08
CA ALA A 58 -3.27 -17.26 -11.61
C ALA A 58 -3.99 -18.37 -12.38
N GLU A 59 -3.85 -18.41 -13.70
CA GLU A 59 -4.41 -19.44 -14.57
C GLU A 59 -3.75 -20.80 -14.35
N SER A 60 -2.43 -20.83 -14.17
CA SER A 60 -1.67 -22.03 -13.80
C SER A 60 -2.25 -22.71 -12.55
N LYS A 61 -2.53 -21.90 -11.52
CA LYS A 61 -3.16 -22.38 -10.28
C LYS A 61 -4.61 -22.81 -10.49
N ALA A 62 -5.38 -22.06 -11.28
CA ALA A 62 -6.80 -22.36 -11.53
C ALA A 62 -6.96 -23.67 -12.32
N HIS A 63 -6.06 -23.95 -13.26
CA HIS A 63 -6.07 -25.15 -14.10
C HIS A 63 -5.20 -26.31 -13.58
N ALA A 64 -4.46 -26.11 -12.50
CA ALA A 64 -3.47 -27.07 -11.99
C ALA A 64 -2.48 -27.56 -13.07
N LYS A 65 -2.04 -26.62 -13.95
CA LYS A 65 -1.10 -26.87 -15.05
C LYS A 65 0.16 -26.04 -14.85
N PRO A 66 1.33 -26.51 -15.35
CA PRO A 66 2.54 -25.70 -15.38
C PRO A 66 2.32 -24.40 -16.18
N LYS A 67 2.97 -23.30 -15.76
CA LYS A 67 2.81 -21.96 -16.35
C LYS A 67 3.14 -21.89 -17.84
N ASP A 68 4.09 -22.68 -18.30
CA ASP A 68 4.49 -22.81 -19.70
C ASP A 68 3.49 -23.55 -20.59
N GLN A 69 2.53 -24.26 -19.98
CA GLN A 69 1.45 -25.00 -20.65
C GLN A 69 0.10 -24.28 -20.54
N VAL A 70 0.07 -23.09 -19.96
CA VAL A 70 -1.14 -22.28 -19.87
C VAL A 70 -1.42 -21.64 -21.22
N HIS A 71 -2.61 -21.92 -21.76
CA HIS A 71 -3.19 -21.18 -22.88
C HIS A 71 -4.26 -20.23 -22.35
N PHE A 72 -4.15 -18.98 -22.67
CA PHE A 72 -5.14 -17.98 -22.28
C PHE A 72 -6.38 -18.10 -23.16
N HIS A 73 -7.48 -18.57 -22.58
CA HIS A 73 -8.74 -18.75 -23.31
C HIS A 73 -9.50 -17.43 -23.53
N GLU A 74 -9.33 -16.48 -22.63
CA GLU A 74 -9.99 -15.16 -22.70
C GLU A 74 -8.97 -14.02 -22.82
N VAL A 75 -7.87 -14.08 -22.06
CA VAL A 75 -6.86 -12.99 -21.99
C VAL A 75 -5.83 -13.08 -23.13
N GLY A 76 -5.76 -14.19 -23.86
CA GLY A 76 -4.86 -14.37 -25.03
C GLY A 76 -5.41 -13.80 -26.32
N ALA A 77 -6.63 -13.32 -26.35
CA ALA A 77 -7.23 -12.66 -27.51
C ALA A 77 -6.55 -11.30 -27.78
N LEU A 78 -6.55 -10.87 -29.03
CA LEU A 78 -5.82 -9.66 -29.44
C LEU A 78 -6.31 -8.39 -28.72
N ASP A 79 -7.61 -8.29 -28.47
CA ASP A 79 -8.23 -7.19 -27.73
C ASP A 79 -7.68 -7.07 -26.31
N SER A 80 -7.56 -8.18 -25.59
CA SER A 80 -7.01 -8.20 -24.22
C SER A 80 -5.52 -7.82 -24.21
N ILE A 81 -4.74 -8.23 -25.23
CA ILE A 81 -3.34 -7.85 -25.36
C ILE A 81 -3.23 -6.34 -25.58
N VAL A 82 -4.07 -5.78 -26.46
CA VAL A 82 -4.11 -4.33 -26.71
C VAL A 82 -4.51 -3.56 -25.47
N ASP A 83 -5.51 -4.02 -24.74
CA ASP A 83 -5.97 -3.39 -23.48
C ASP A 83 -4.85 -3.33 -22.43
N ILE A 84 -4.11 -4.43 -22.25
CA ILE A 84 -3.00 -4.48 -21.27
C ILE A 84 -1.83 -3.58 -21.71
N ILE A 85 -1.47 -3.58 -22.99
CA ILE A 85 -0.45 -2.69 -23.53
C ILE A 85 -0.87 -1.22 -23.37
N ALA A 86 -2.13 -0.90 -23.66
CA ALA A 86 -2.66 0.45 -23.49
C ALA A 86 -2.65 0.91 -22.03
N MET A 87 -3.12 0.06 -21.11
CA MET A 87 -3.06 0.35 -19.66
C MET A 87 -1.64 0.61 -19.19
N ALA A 88 -0.70 -0.27 -19.56
CA ALA A 88 0.71 -0.14 -19.18
C ALA A 88 1.32 1.15 -19.72
N THR A 89 1.06 1.48 -20.99
CA THR A 89 1.56 2.69 -21.64
C THR A 89 0.96 3.96 -21.00
N CYS A 90 -0.36 3.95 -20.74
CA CYS A 90 -1.01 5.10 -20.09
C CYS A 90 -0.47 5.32 -18.67
N PHE A 91 -0.27 4.24 -17.91
CA PHE A 91 0.24 4.34 -16.55
C PHE A 91 1.69 4.86 -16.52
N ASP A 92 2.55 4.31 -17.36
CA ASP A 92 3.95 4.73 -17.46
C ASP A 92 4.09 6.21 -17.87
N ASN A 93 3.27 6.67 -18.82
CA ASN A 93 3.24 8.07 -19.25
C ASN A 93 2.78 9.07 -18.18
N LEU A 94 2.09 8.62 -17.13
CA LEU A 94 1.67 9.48 -16.03
C LEU A 94 2.79 9.77 -15.02
N ASP A 95 3.89 9.04 -15.07
CA ASP A 95 5.05 9.16 -14.16
C ASP A 95 4.63 9.19 -12.68
N ILE A 96 3.87 8.17 -12.26
CA ILE A 96 3.26 8.08 -10.94
C ILE A 96 4.24 7.47 -9.94
N GLY A 97 4.58 8.23 -8.91
CA GLY A 97 5.45 7.76 -7.81
C GLY A 97 4.72 7.00 -6.71
N LYS A 98 3.39 7.14 -6.57
CA LYS A 98 2.61 6.49 -5.52
C LYS A 98 1.16 6.32 -5.95
N VAL A 99 0.57 5.19 -5.60
CA VAL A 99 -0.81 4.86 -5.93
C VAL A 99 -1.62 4.62 -4.67
N TYR A 100 -2.85 5.12 -4.67
CA TYR A 100 -3.86 4.87 -3.64
C TYR A 100 -5.07 4.18 -4.27
N SER A 101 -5.64 3.23 -3.56
CA SER A 101 -6.86 2.55 -3.97
C SER A 101 -7.76 2.29 -2.77
N THR A 102 -9.04 2.14 -3.02
CA THR A 102 -9.93 1.45 -2.08
C THR A 102 -9.78 -0.06 -2.28
N PRO A 103 -10.23 -0.91 -1.33
CA PRO A 103 -10.39 -2.34 -1.60
C PRO A 103 -11.11 -2.57 -2.92
N LEU A 104 -10.68 -3.54 -3.71
CA LEU A 104 -11.35 -3.89 -4.96
C LEU A 104 -12.79 -4.28 -4.67
N GLN A 105 -13.73 -3.69 -5.40
CA GLN A 105 -15.17 -3.94 -5.21
C GLN A 105 -15.60 -5.05 -6.15
N GLU A 106 -15.86 -6.25 -5.62
CA GLU A 106 -16.30 -7.40 -6.39
C GLU A 106 -17.79 -7.64 -6.20
N GLY A 107 -18.42 -8.21 -7.23
CA GLY A 107 -19.82 -8.61 -7.17
C GLY A 107 -20.04 -9.97 -6.51
N SER A 108 -21.20 -10.55 -6.73
CA SER A 108 -21.61 -11.83 -6.17
C SER A 108 -22.35 -12.69 -7.18
N GLY A 109 -22.61 -13.95 -6.83
CA GLY A 109 -23.32 -14.89 -7.69
C GLY A 109 -22.42 -15.66 -8.64
N THR A 110 -22.82 -15.78 -9.90
CA THR A 110 -22.12 -16.58 -10.90
C THR A 110 -21.97 -15.83 -12.22
N ILE A 111 -20.94 -16.20 -12.99
CA ILE A 111 -20.73 -15.72 -14.36
C ILE A 111 -20.60 -16.92 -15.31
N ARG A 112 -21.11 -16.78 -16.53
CA ARG A 112 -20.87 -17.74 -17.62
C ARG A 112 -19.68 -17.25 -18.44
N CYS A 113 -18.66 -18.09 -18.58
CA CYS A 113 -17.45 -17.85 -19.34
C CYS A 113 -17.09 -19.07 -20.20
N ALA A 114 -15.95 -19.05 -20.90
CA ALA A 114 -15.45 -20.18 -21.68
C ALA A 114 -15.34 -21.50 -20.89
N HIS A 115 -15.13 -21.43 -19.58
CA HIS A 115 -15.04 -22.57 -18.67
C HIS A 115 -16.39 -23.03 -18.08
N GLY A 116 -17.51 -22.50 -18.55
CA GLY A 116 -18.83 -22.77 -18.02
C GLY A 116 -19.30 -21.72 -17.01
N ILE A 117 -20.04 -22.16 -16.00
CA ILE A 117 -20.56 -21.28 -14.94
C ILE A 117 -19.60 -21.31 -13.76
N LEU A 118 -19.03 -20.16 -13.42
CA LEU A 118 -18.11 -20.00 -12.30
C LEU A 118 -18.72 -19.12 -11.22
N ASN A 119 -18.38 -19.40 -9.96
CA ASN A 119 -18.70 -18.52 -8.83
C ASN A 119 -17.81 -17.27 -8.83
N ILE A 120 -18.36 -16.15 -8.34
CA ILE A 120 -17.65 -14.88 -8.16
C ILE A 120 -17.19 -14.76 -6.71
N PRO A 121 -15.91 -14.36 -6.48
CA PRO A 121 -14.85 -14.05 -7.47
C PRO A 121 -14.41 -15.29 -8.24
N VAL A 122 -14.12 -15.10 -9.54
CA VAL A 122 -13.62 -16.19 -10.37
C VAL A 122 -12.24 -16.68 -9.87
N PRO A 123 -11.85 -17.96 -10.11
CA PRO A 123 -10.63 -18.54 -9.55
C PRO A 123 -9.37 -17.72 -9.83
N ALA A 124 -9.22 -17.16 -11.02
CA ALA A 124 -8.08 -16.32 -11.37
C ALA A 124 -8.01 -15.06 -10.50
N VAL A 125 -9.12 -14.33 -10.30
CA VAL A 125 -9.19 -13.16 -9.42
C VAL A 125 -8.85 -13.56 -7.97
N ALA A 126 -9.44 -14.62 -7.45
CA ALA A 126 -9.18 -15.10 -6.10
C ALA A 126 -7.70 -15.44 -5.89
N ASN A 127 -7.05 -16.09 -6.87
CA ASN A 127 -5.63 -16.43 -6.83
C ASN A 127 -4.75 -15.17 -6.83
N ILE A 128 -5.07 -14.16 -7.65
CA ILE A 128 -4.31 -12.91 -7.72
C ILE A 128 -4.40 -12.14 -6.41
N VAL A 129 -5.61 -11.87 -5.91
CA VAL A 129 -5.78 -11.06 -4.70
C VAL A 129 -5.17 -11.75 -3.47
N ALA A 130 -5.23 -13.08 -3.40
CA ALA A 130 -4.59 -13.84 -2.33
C ALA A 130 -3.06 -13.77 -2.40
N ALA A 131 -2.47 -13.94 -3.59
CA ALA A 131 -1.02 -13.93 -3.78
C ALA A 131 -0.41 -12.55 -3.47
N HIS A 132 -1.06 -11.47 -3.87
CA HIS A 132 -0.58 -10.09 -3.74
C HIS A 132 -1.17 -9.35 -2.53
N LYS A 133 -1.95 -10.04 -1.67
CA LYS A 133 -2.58 -9.47 -0.45
C LYS A 133 -3.42 -8.22 -0.74
N ILE A 134 -4.12 -8.22 -1.86
CA ILE A 134 -4.99 -7.12 -2.26
C ILE A 134 -6.33 -7.26 -1.53
N PRO A 135 -6.79 -6.24 -0.80
CA PRO A 135 -8.07 -6.30 -0.12
C PRO A 135 -9.23 -6.31 -1.11
N LEU A 136 -10.19 -7.21 -0.88
CA LEU A 136 -11.39 -7.39 -1.69
C LEU A 136 -12.63 -7.13 -0.82
N SER A 137 -13.62 -6.42 -1.37
CA SER A 137 -14.90 -6.14 -0.73
C SER A 137 -16.03 -6.67 -1.63
N ILE A 138 -16.83 -7.59 -1.10
CA ILE A 138 -17.96 -8.16 -1.84
C ILE A 138 -19.17 -7.24 -1.74
N LYS A 139 -19.75 -6.88 -2.89
CA LYS A 139 -20.97 -6.09 -3.00
C LYS A 139 -22.19 -6.97 -3.22
N ASN A 140 -23.33 -6.49 -2.80
CA ASN A 140 -24.62 -7.11 -3.13
C ASN A 140 -25.06 -6.70 -4.56
N GLU A 141 -24.20 -7.02 -5.54
CA GLU A 141 -24.43 -6.77 -6.97
C GLU A 141 -24.19 -8.08 -7.71
N GLN A 142 -25.12 -8.46 -8.59
CA GLN A 142 -25.00 -9.71 -9.34
C GLN A 142 -24.08 -9.53 -10.55
N GLY A 143 -23.02 -10.32 -10.62
CA GLY A 143 -22.07 -10.31 -11.73
C GLY A 143 -20.65 -9.95 -11.31
N GLU A 144 -19.72 -10.15 -12.23
CA GLU A 144 -18.28 -9.88 -12.06
C GLU A 144 -18.03 -8.38 -12.21
N LEU A 145 -17.48 -7.75 -11.18
CA LEU A 145 -17.04 -6.35 -11.18
C LEU A 145 -15.51 -6.24 -11.27
N VAL A 146 -14.79 -7.26 -10.81
CA VAL A 146 -13.33 -7.34 -10.88
C VAL A 146 -12.92 -8.44 -11.85
N THR A 147 -12.39 -8.05 -13.02
CA THR A 147 -11.88 -9.02 -14.00
C THR A 147 -10.47 -9.48 -13.64
N PRO A 148 -10.02 -10.67 -14.11
CA PRO A 148 -8.65 -11.12 -13.94
C PRO A 148 -7.61 -10.08 -14.42
N THR A 149 -7.85 -9.45 -15.57
CA THR A 149 -6.98 -8.40 -16.13
C THR A 149 -6.90 -7.19 -15.20
N GLY A 150 -8.03 -6.72 -14.67
CA GLY A 150 -8.07 -5.60 -13.73
C GLY A 150 -7.35 -5.91 -12.42
N ALA A 151 -7.56 -7.10 -11.85
CA ALA A 151 -6.86 -7.56 -10.65
C ALA A 151 -5.34 -7.67 -10.88
N ALA A 152 -4.92 -8.21 -12.02
CA ALA A 152 -3.51 -8.35 -12.38
C ALA A 152 -2.82 -6.98 -12.58
N PHE A 153 -3.53 -6.01 -13.15
CA PHE A 153 -3.03 -4.63 -13.27
C PHE A 153 -2.77 -4.01 -11.90
N VAL A 154 -3.73 -4.11 -10.98
CA VAL A 154 -3.56 -3.60 -9.60
C VAL A 154 -2.41 -4.31 -8.89
N ALA A 155 -2.28 -5.62 -9.05
CA ALA A 155 -1.20 -6.40 -8.48
C ALA A 155 0.17 -5.99 -9.04
N ALA A 156 0.27 -5.78 -10.35
CA ALA A 156 1.50 -5.35 -11.00
C ALA A 156 1.95 -3.95 -10.54
N ILE A 157 1.00 -3.01 -10.35
CA ILE A 157 1.26 -1.68 -9.79
C ILE A 157 1.74 -1.80 -8.34
N ALA A 158 1.07 -2.61 -7.52
CA ALA A 158 1.45 -2.80 -6.12
C ALA A 158 2.90 -3.28 -5.98
N ASP A 159 3.32 -4.17 -6.87
CA ASP A 159 4.69 -4.69 -6.89
C ASP A 159 5.73 -3.73 -7.50
N THR A 160 5.32 -2.76 -8.31
CA THR A 160 6.23 -1.88 -9.07
C THR A 160 6.47 -0.55 -8.37
N VAL A 161 5.39 0.16 -8.00
CA VAL A 161 5.45 1.49 -7.37
C VAL A 161 4.91 1.49 -5.96
N GLY A 162 4.31 0.39 -5.53
CA GLY A 162 3.59 0.30 -4.27
C GLY A 162 2.16 0.86 -4.36
N ILE A 163 1.26 0.29 -3.57
CA ILE A 163 -0.12 0.73 -3.46
C ILE A 163 -0.50 0.86 -1.99
N SER A 164 -1.15 1.96 -1.63
CA SER A 164 -1.75 2.14 -0.31
C SER A 164 -3.26 2.06 -0.42
N PHE A 165 -3.89 1.30 0.47
CA PHE A 165 -5.35 1.22 0.58
C PHE A 165 -5.92 2.24 1.59
N GLU A 166 -5.06 3.09 2.10
CA GLU A 166 -5.41 4.26 2.92
C GLU A 166 -5.11 5.52 2.11
N PRO A 167 -6.14 6.25 1.63
CA PRO A 167 -5.92 7.47 0.86
C PRO A 167 -5.31 8.57 1.73
N PRO A 168 -4.55 9.51 1.14
CA PRO A 168 -3.99 10.63 1.88
C PRO A 168 -5.12 11.52 2.42
N GLN A 169 -4.94 12.06 3.62
CA GLN A 169 -5.96 12.90 4.25
C GLN A 169 -6.11 14.26 3.55
N ASN A 170 -5.01 14.84 3.05
CA ASN A 170 -4.98 16.15 2.42
C ASN A 170 -4.35 16.09 1.02
N PHE A 171 -5.15 16.31 0.01
CA PHE A 171 -4.69 16.34 -1.38
C PHE A 171 -5.55 17.28 -2.21
N THR A 172 -5.01 17.71 -3.34
CA THR A 172 -5.73 18.48 -4.37
C THR A 172 -5.91 17.60 -5.60
N ILE A 173 -7.13 17.49 -6.09
CA ILE A 173 -7.43 16.79 -7.34
C ILE A 173 -6.94 17.65 -8.50
N GLN A 174 -6.09 17.07 -9.34
CA GLN A 174 -5.58 17.72 -10.55
C GLN A 174 -6.36 17.31 -11.80
N LYS A 175 -6.65 16.02 -11.95
CA LYS A 175 -7.40 15.47 -13.09
C LYS A 175 -8.23 14.26 -12.65
N ILE A 176 -9.33 14.03 -13.38
CA ILE A 176 -10.18 12.85 -13.19
C ILE A 176 -10.38 12.19 -14.55
N GLY A 177 -10.18 10.89 -14.60
CA GLY A 177 -10.53 10.03 -15.72
C GLY A 177 -11.60 9.03 -15.30
N LEU A 178 -12.55 8.74 -16.18
CA LEU A 178 -13.62 7.78 -15.98
C LEU A 178 -13.58 6.74 -17.09
N GLY A 179 -13.66 5.47 -16.73
CA GLY A 179 -13.84 4.35 -17.64
C GLY A 179 -15.07 3.55 -17.24
N ALA A 180 -16.01 3.36 -18.15
CA ALA A 180 -17.24 2.62 -17.91
C ALA A 180 -17.21 1.26 -18.63
N GLY A 181 -17.68 0.22 -17.96
CA GLY A 181 -17.92 -1.09 -18.57
C GLY A 181 -19.22 -1.09 -19.43
N LYS A 182 -19.34 -2.11 -20.28
CA LYS A 182 -20.53 -2.28 -21.16
C LYS A 182 -21.73 -2.89 -20.44
N ARG A 183 -21.52 -3.56 -19.30
CA ARG A 183 -22.60 -4.23 -18.56
C ARG A 183 -23.37 -3.23 -17.72
N ALA A 184 -24.71 -3.35 -17.72
CA ALA A 184 -25.59 -2.57 -16.85
C ALA A 184 -25.73 -3.29 -15.49
N TYR A 185 -25.53 -2.53 -14.42
CA TYR A 185 -25.70 -2.97 -13.05
C TYR A 185 -26.67 -2.03 -12.33
N SER A 186 -27.09 -2.38 -11.11
CA SER A 186 -27.97 -1.53 -10.30
C SER A 186 -27.27 -0.22 -9.89
N THR A 187 -25.93 -0.26 -9.78
CA THR A 187 -25.08 0.92 -9.56
C THR A 187 -24.17 1.14 -10.77
N PRO A 188 -23.77 2.39 -11.06
CA PRO A 188 -22.84 2.66 -12.15
C PRO A 188 -21.53 1.88 -11.99
N SER A 189 -21.26 0.95 -12.93
CA SER A 189 -19.99 0.22 -12.99
C SER A 189 -18.98 1.06 -13.77
N MET A 190 -18.16 1.80 -13.02
CA MET A 190 -17.11 2.63 -13.61
C MET A 190 -15.85 2.64 -12.76
N LEU A 191 -14.70 2.64 -13.42
CA LEU A 191 -13.42 2.94 -12.81
C LEU A 191 -13.19 4.45 -12.84
N ARG A 192 -12.87 5.04 -11.71
CA ARG A 192 -12.46 6.44 -11.60
C ARG A 192 -10.99 6.52 -11.21
N ALA A 193 -10.17 6.99 -12.13
CA ALA A 193 -8.78 7.34 -11.88
C ALA A 193 -8.68 8.82 -11.55
N THR A 194 -8.02 9.17 -10.47
CA THR A 194 -7.88 10.55 -10.01
C THR A 194 -6.42 10.87 -9.84
N LEU A 195 -5.89 11.79 -10.63
CA LEU A 195 -4.56 12.34 -10.43
C LEU A 195 -4.63 13.37 -9.32
N ILE A 196 -3.89 13.12 -8.25
CA ILE A 196 -3.86 13.99 -7.06
C ILE A 196 -2.46 14.55 -6.85
N LYS A 197 -2.40 15.71 -6.24
CA LYS A 197 -1.18 16.28 -5.65
C LYS A 197 -1.37 16.25 -4.14
N GLU A 198 -0.50 15.51 -3.46
CA GLU A 198 -0.47 15.57 -2.00
C GLU A 198 -0.05 16.98 -1.58
N ASN A 199 -0.85 17.60 -0.73
CA ASN A 199 -0.50 18.90 -0.17
C ASN A 199 0.53 18.65 0.94
N SER A 200 1.79 18.93 0.64
CA SER A 200 2.88 18.93 1.62
C SER A 200 2.77 20.15 2.54
N GLN A 201 1.67 20.28 3.26
CA GLN A 201 1.68 21.13 4.46
C GLN A 201 2.07 20.22 5.62
N THR A 202 3.23 20.48 6.21
CA THR A 202 3.77 19.87 7.42
C THR A 202 3.36 18.40 7.55
N ALA A 203 4.29 17.50 7.34
CA ALA A 203 4.01 16.08 7.53
C ALA A 203 3.28 15.92 8.88
N HIS A 204 1.95 15.73 8.83
CA HIS A 204 1.23 15.21 9.98
C HIS A 204 1.70 13.78 10.11
N ASP A 205 2.79 13.65 10.82
CA ASP A 205 3.36 12.36 11.15
C ASP A 205 2.45 11.78 12.25
N THR A 206 1.87 10.63 11.99
CA THR A 206 1.12 9.92 13.02
C THR A 206 2.08 9.11 13.86
N ILE A 207 1.94 9.21 15.15
CA ILE A 207 2.73 8.46 16.12
C ILE A 207 1.78 7.67 17.03
N ILE A 208 2.18 6.49 17.43
CA ILE A 208 1.47 5.71 18.42
C ILE A 208 2.05 5.99 19.80
N LYS A 209 1.18 6.34 20.75
CA LYS A 209 1.49 6.35 22.16
C LYS A 209 0.99 5.06 22.81
N LEU A 210 1.92 4.26 23.34
CA LEU A 210 1.65 3.14 24.22
C LEU A 210 1.74 3.63 25.66
N GLU A 211 0.80 3.22 26.51
CA GLU A 211 0.74 3.69 27.88
C GLU A 211 0.29 2.57 28.82
N CYS A 212 1.00 2.37 29.91
CA CYS A 212 0.60 1.45 30.96
C CYS A 212 1.01 1.97 32.35
N ASN A 213 0.27 1.51 33.36
CA ASN A 213 0.54 1.80 34.76
C ASN A 213 1.16 0.57 35.43
N ILE A 214 2.21 0.77 36.23
CA ILE A 214 2.99 -0.29 36.88
C ILE A 214 3.20 0.10 38.34
N ASP A 215 2.70 -0.71 39.29
CA ASP A 215 2.78 -0.44 40.75
C ASP A 215 3.63 -1.46 41.54
N ASP A 216 4.27 -2.39 40.83
CA ASP A 216 5.03 -3.49 41.43
C ASP A 216 6.38 -3.73 40.74
N CYS A 217 6.95 -2.65 40.14
CA CYS A 217 8.23 -2.71 39.44
C CYS A 217 9.27 -1.81 40.13
N THR A 218 10.53 -2.25 40.18
CA THR A 218 11.61 -1.44 40.75
C THR A 218 12.07 -0.36 39.79
N GLY A 219 12.73 0.70 40.29
CA GLY A 219 13.32 1.74 39.46
C GLY A 219 14.40 1.19 38.51
N GLU A 220 15.15 0.16 38.91
CA GLU A 220 16.14 -0.50 38.06
C GLU A 220 15.48 -1.19 36.84
N ASN A 221 14.36 -1.90 37.07
CA ASN A 221 13.62 -2.52 35.98
C ASN A 221 13.05 -1.47 35.02
N MET A 222 12.59 -0.31 35.57
CA MET A 222 12.10 0.80 34.76
C MET A 222 13.23 1.42 33.91
N GLY A 223 14.43 1.56 34.46
CA GLY A 223 15.61 2.01 33.71
C GLY A 223 15.98 1.05 32.58
N PHE A 224 16.06 -0.25 32.91
CA PHE A 224 16.35 -1.29 31.91
C PHE A 224 15.36 -1.30 30.74
N ILE A 225 14.04 -1.28 31.02
CA ILE A 225 13.05 -1.31 29.96
C ILE A 225 13.08 -0.03 29.12
N GLN A 226 13.38 1.12 29.70
CA GLN A 226 13.52 2.38 28.99
C GLN A 226 14.67 2.32 27.98
N GLU A 227 15.84 1.86 28.40
CA GLU A 227 17.00 1.68 27.50
C GLU A 227 16.72 0.69 26.40
N LEU A 228 16.09 -0.46 26.72
CA LEU A 228 15.74 -1.49 25.76
C LEU A 228 14.75 -0.98 24.70
N LEU A 229 13.69 -0.29 25.11
CA LEU A 229 12.68 0.23 24.18
C LEU A 229 13.26 1.27 23.24
N LEU A 230 14.14 2.15 23.72
CA LEU A 230 14.85 3.11 22.88
C LEU A 230 15.78 2.42 21.87
N ALA A 231 16.52 1.40 22.29
CA ALA A 231 17.40 0.62 21.42
C ALA A 231 16.60 -0.14 20.32
N GLU A 232 15.36 -0.54 20.63
CA GLU A 232 14.50 -1.30 19.75
C GLU A 232 13.56 -0.46 18.87
N GLY A 233 13.77 0.87 18.84
CA GLY A 233 13.14 1.77 17.87
C GLY A 233 12.04 2.67 18.42
N ALA A 234 11.81 2.69 19.74
CA ALA A 234 10.96 3.71 20.33
C ALA A 234 11.50 5.11 19.99
N LYS A 235 10.61 6.01 19.65
CA LYS A 235 10.97 7.41 19.36
C LYS A 235 11.23 8.21 20.64
N ASP A 236 10.51 7.85 21.70
CA ASP A 236 10.67 8.41 23.03
C ASP A 236 10.10 7.45 24.08
N VAL A 237 10.67 7.44 25.28
CA VAL A 237 10.21 6.65 26.42
C VAL A 237 10.20 7.53 27.66
N ILE A 238 9.02 7.70 28.26
CA ILE A 238 8.80 8.58 29.39
C ILE A 238 8.29 7.76 30.56
N THR A 239 8.93 7.94 31.71
CA THR A 239 8.49 7.33 32.98
C THR A 239 8.06 8.42 33.95
N ILE A 240 6.78 8.39 34.37
CA ILE A 240 6.20 9.41 35.27
C ILE A 240 5.85 8.72 36.58
N PRO A 241 6.43 9.12 37.70
CA PRO A 241 5.99 8.66 39.03
C PRO A 241 4.52 9.07 39.30
N CYS A 242 3.73 8.15 39.78
CA CYS A 242 2.31 8.40 40.07
C CYS A 242 1.81 7.60 41.26
N TYR A 243 0.67 7.99 41.81
CA TYR A 243 -0.07 7.18 42.78
C TYR A 243 -1.23 6.47 42.06
N MET A 244 -1.33 5.20 42.29
CA MET A 244 -2.38 4.36 41.71
C MET A 244 -3.49 4.04 42.73
N LYS A 245 -4.48 3.24 42.34
CA LYS A 245 -5.53 2.78 43.24
C LYS A 245 -4.92 2.20 44.53
N LYS A 246 -5.63 2.35 45.65
CA LYS A 246 -5.17 1.92 46.99
C LYS A 246 -3.94 2.66 47.50
N ASN A 247 -3.67 3.87 47.01
CA ASN A 247 -2.53 4.71 47.38
C ASN A 247 -1.15 4.04 47.13
N ARG A 248 -1.05 3.16 46.13
CA ARG A 248 0.22 2.54 45.79
C ARG A 248 1.05 3.47 44.93
N PRO A 249 2.32 3.74 45.30
CA PRO A 249 3.23 4.41 44.42
C PRO A 249 3.51 3.52 43.20
N GLY A 250 3.65 4.10 42.01
CA GLY A 250 3.93 3.38 40.79
C GLY A 250 4.44 4.30 39.69
N PHE A 251 4.50 3.78 38.50
CA PHE A 251 4.98 4.50 37.33
C PHE A 251 3.93 4.43 36.21
N LEU A 252 3.77 5.56 35.54
CA LEU A 252 3.12 5.62 34.24
C LEU A 252 4.22 5.56 33.18
N LEU A 253 4.31 4.44 32.48
CA LEU A 253 5.20 4.28 31.33
C LEU A 253 4.47 4.73 30.07
N GLN A 254 5.07 5.67 29.34
CA GLN A 254 4.61 6.13 28.04
C GLN A 254 5.71 5.88 27.01
N VAL A 255 5.35 5.29 25.86
CA VAL A 255 6.27 4.99 24.76
C VAL A 255 5.71 5.57 23.49
N LEU A 256 6.47 6.39 22.79
CA LEU A 256 6.12 6.92 21.49
C LEU A 256 6.83 6.10 20.41
N CYS A 257 6.09 5.60 19.43
CA CYS A 257 6.65 4.75 18.38
C CYS A 257 5.95 4.97 17.03
N ALA A 258 6.59 4.50 15.96
CA ALA A 258 5.94 4.37 14.67
C ALA A 258 4.91 3.24 14.70
N ASN A 259 3.93 3.28 13.79
CA ASN A 259 2.87 2.27 13.75
C ASN A 259 3.42 0.86 13.51
N GLU A 260 4.43 0.73 12.66
CA GLU A 260 5.11 -0.53 12.35
C GLU A 260 5.83 -1.17 13.54
N ASP A 261 6.30 -0.37 14.49
CA ASP A 261 7.05 -0.85 15.67
C ASP A 261 6.14 -1.22 16.85
N THR A 262 4.86 -0.89 16.77
CA THR A 262 3.89 -1.00 17.89
C THR A 262 3.87 -2.40 18.50
N GLN A 263 3.66 -3.43 17.69
CA GLN A 263 3.53 -4.81 18.17
C GLN A 263 4.82 -5.34 18.80
N LYS A 264 5.96 -4.99 18.24
CA LYS A 264 7.30 -5.34 18.75
C LYS A 264 7.50 -4.74 20.14
N LEU A 265 7.25 -3.44 20.28
CA LEU A 265 7.46 -2.73 21.54
C LEU A 265 6.49 -3.16 22.63
N GLU A 266 5.22 -3.44 22.30
CA GLU A 266 4.27 -4.02 23.25
C GLU A 266 4.73 -5.38 23.78
N THR A 267 5.26 -6.23 22.91
CA THR A 267 5.81 -7.54 23.31
C THR A 267 6.95 -7.37 24.31
N LEU A 268 7.83 -6.38 24.09
CA LEU A 268 8.91 -6.08 25.03
C LEU A 268 8.39 -5.54 26.36
N ILE A 269 7.41 -4.65 26.35
CA ILE A 269 6.79 -4.13 27.57
C ILE A 269 6.18 -5.28 28.40
N PHE A 270 5.38 -6.16 27.78
CA PHE A 270 4.80 -7.32 28.48
C PHE A 270 5.87 -8.29 29.01
N LYS A 271 6.96 -8.49 28.27
CA LYS A 271 8.02 -9.42 28.67
C LYS A 271 8.86 -8.91 29.85
N HIS A 272 9.07 -7.60 29.91
CA HIS A 272 10.04 -6.99 30.84
C HIS A 272 9.42 -6.13 31.94
N THR A 273 8.08 -6.06 31.99
CA THR A 273 7.35 -5.42 33.09
C THR A 273 6.28 -6.35 33.64
N THR A 274 5.65 -5.94 34.72
CA THR A 274 4.54 -6.68 35.35
C THR A 274 3.16 -6.28 34.81
N THR A 275 3.12 -5.34 33.85
CA THR A 275 1.84 -4.89 33.29
C THR A 275 1.13 -6.02 32.53
N ILE A 276 -0.18 -6.08 32.65
CA ILE A 276 -1.05 -7.01 31.94
C ILE A 276 -1.93 -6.31 30.87
N GLY A 277 -1.72 -5.00 30.72
CA GLY A 277 -2.51 -4.22 29.75
C GLY A 277 -1.83 -2.93 29.33
N ILE A 278 -1.90 -2.65 28.03
CA ILE A 278 -1.35 -1.45 27.41
C ILE A 278 -2.50 -0.70 26.72
N ARG A 279 -2.58 0.60 26.92
CA ARG A 279 -3.47 1.49 26.18
C ARG A 279 -2.74 2.01 24.96
N ARG A 280 -3.41 2.00 23.80
CA ARG A 280 -2.91 2.61 22.55
C ARG A 280 -3.67 3.87 22.24
N CYS A 281 -2.97 4.91 21.83
CA CYS A 281 -3.54 6.12 21.29
C CYS A 281 -2.76 6.55 20.05
N GLN A 282 -3.45 6.68 18.94
CA GLN A 282 -2.86 7.30 17.74
C GLN A 282 -2.93 8.81 17.92
N MET A 283 -1.82 9.48 17.69
CA MET A 283 -1.68 10.92 17.85
C MET A 283 -1.12 11.53 16.56
N GLU A 284 -1.69 12.65 16.18
CA GLU A 284 -1.10 13.51 15.16
C GLU A 284 -0.02 14.38 15.79
N ARG A 285 1.09 14.53 15.12
CA ARG A 285 2.14 15.48 15.52
C ARG A 285 2.58 16.31 14.34
N THR A 286 2.92 17.57 14.63
CA THR A 286 3.54 18.46 13.67
C THR A 286 5.06 18.44 13.91
N THR A 287 5.83 18.10 12.86
CA THR A 287 7.29 18.13 12.92
C THR A 287 7.82 19.11 11.89
N LEU A 288 8.82 19.87 12.25
CA LEU A 288 9.52 20.72 11.29
C LEU A 288 10.40 19.85 10.38
N PRO A 289 10.46 20.15 9.09
CA PRO A 289 11.41 19.52 8.18
C PRO A 289 12.82 19.71 8.69
N ARG A 290 13.58 18.62 8.72
CA ARG A 290 14.96 18.65 9.24
C ARG A 290 15.88 17.85 8.34
N ARG A 291 17.11 18.30 8.19
CA ARG A 291 18.17 17.55 7.53
C ARG A 291 19.34 17.32 8.47
N ALA A 292 20.00 16.17 8.35
CA ALA A 292 21.24 15.92 9.06
C ALA A 292 22.36 16.73 8.38
N VAL A 293 23.16 17.41 9.18
CA VAL A 293 24.31 18.20 8.74
C VAL A 293 25.49 17.89 9.64
N GLU A 294 26.71 18.04 9.13
CA GLU A 294 27.92 17.94 9.89
C GLU A 294 28.48 19.36 10.11
N LEU A 295 28.76 19.69 11.36
CA LEU A 295 29.30 20.98 11.77
C LEU A 295 30.76 20.84 12.08
N ASP A 296 31.59 21.69 11.51
CA ASP A 296 33.00 21.86 11.93
C ASP A 296 33.06 22.73 13.15
N THR A 297 33.63 22.21 14.25
CA THR A 297 33.76 22.93 15.50
C THR A 297 35.23 22.94 15.93
N PRO A 298 35.62 23.82 16.87
CA PRO A 298 36.96 23.80 17.41
C PRO A 298 37.38 22.48 18.06
N TYR A 299 36.39 21.64 18.38
CA TYR A 299 36.59 20.34 19.05
C TYR A 299 36.51 19.16 18.08
N GLY A 300 36.27 19.41 16.79
CA GLY A 300 36.07 18.40 15.76
C GLY A 300 34.69 18.46 15.13
N LYS A 301 34.35 17.43 14.35
CA LYS A 301 33.10 17.33 13.61
C LYS A 301 31.95 16.84 14.50
N VAL A 302 30.81 17.52 14.43
CA VAL A 302 29.60 17.23 15.19
C VAL A 302 28.41 17.07 14.27
N LEU A 303 27.69 16.00 14.43
CA LEU A 303 26.41 15.81 13.76
C LEU A 303 25.34 16.72 14.38
N ALA A 304 24.59 17.40 13.55
CA ALA A 304 23.50 18.27 13.97
C ALA A 304 22.28 18.11 13.05
N LYS A 305 21.13 18.50 13.56
CA LYS A 305 19.89 18.65 12.79
C LYS A 305 19.70 20.10 12.42
N GLU A 306 19.63 20.39 11.14
CA GLU A 306 19.30 21.71 10.63
C GLU A 306 17.78 21.78 10.41
N VAL A 307 17.18 22.85 10.88
CA VAL A 307 15.75 23.16 10.78
C VAL A 307 15.58 24.60 10.33
N VAL A 308 14.64 24.86 9.44
CA VAL A 308 14.30 26.22 9.02
C VAL A 308 12.97 26.62 9.67
N VAL A 309 12.98 27.74 10.41
CA VAL A 309 11.79 28.31 11.06
C VAL A 309 11.66 29.76 10.60
N GLU A 310 10.56 30.10 9.95
CA GLU A 310 10.27 31.46 9.45
C GLU A 310 11.40 32.08 8.61
N GLY A 311 12.15 31.23 7.88
CA GLY A 311 13.29 31.63 7.06
C GLY A 311 14.63 31.68 7.80
N GLU A 312 14.64 31.47 9.10
CA GLU A 312 15.84 31.35 9.90
C GLU A 312 16.32 29.90 10.02
N THR A 313 17.58 29.66 9.77
CA THR A 313 18.20 28.34 9.96
C THR A 313 18.64 28.18 11.41
N ARG A 314 18.19 27.09 12.03
CA ARG A 314 18.56 26.69 13.39
C ARG A 314 19.26 25.35 13.37
N LEU A 315 20.35 25.24 14.14
CA LEU A 315 21.14 24.02 14.23
C LEU A 315 20.99 23.41 15.62
N TYR A 316 20.72 22.14 15.67
CA TYR A 316 20.53 21.35 16.89
C TYR A 316 21.58 20.22 16.91
N PRO A 317 22.71 20.40 17.64
CA PRO A 317 23.73 19.36 17.76
C PRO A 317 23.15 18.06 18.34
N GLU A 318 23.59 16.91 17.82
CA GLU A 318 23.19 15.64 18.36
C GLU A 318 23.91 15.28 19.63
N TYR A 319 23.18 14.89 20.67
CA TYR A 319 23.67 14.60 22.00
C TYR A 319 24.86 13.62 22.00
N GLU A 320 24.71 12.48 21.30
CA GLU A 320 25.75 11.45 21.26
C GLU A 320 27.04 11.94 20.58
N SER A 321 26.93 12.82 19.59
CA SER A 321 28.08 13.43 18.92
C SER A 321 28.85 14.39 19.89
N VAL A 322 28.10 15.20 20.64
CA VAL A 322 28.65 16.09 21.65
C VAL A 322 29.27 15.31 22.84
N LYS A 323 28.55 14.33 23.35
CA LYS A 323 28.97 13.44 24.43
C LYS A 323 30.29 12.74 24.10
N LYS A 324 30.43 12.25 22.86
CA LYS A 324 31.67 11.62 22.39
C LYS A 324 32.87 12.57 22.52
N ILE A 325 32.74 13.81 22.04
CA ILE A 325 33.78 14.84 22.15
C ILE A 325 34.13 15.13 23.62
N CYS A 326 33.11 15.29 24.47
CA CYS A 326 33.33 15.55 25.90
C CYS A 326 34.14 14.45 26.56
N LEU A 327 33.83 13.19 26.26
CA LEU A 327 34.55 12.04 26.84
C LEU A 327 35.95 11.87 26.27
N GLU A 328 36.15 12.11 24.99
CA GLU A 328 37.47 11.98 24.33
C GLU A 328 38.43 13.10 24.70
N GLN A 329 37.95 14.32 24.93
CA GLN A 329 38.78 15.49 25.16
C GLN A 329 38.77 16.01 26.61
N GLY A 330 37.92 15.43 27.47
CA GLY A 330 37.79 15.86 28.88
C GLY A 330 37.18 17.25 29.05
N ILE A 331 36.35 17.71 28.08
CA ILE A 331 35.75 19.05 28.06
C ILE A 331 34.31 18.97 28.57
N GLY A 332 33.90 20.02 29.29
CA GLY A 332 32.54 20.08 29.83
C GLY A 332 31.46 20.22 28.73
N PHE A 333 30.37 19.48 28.85
CA PHE A 333 29.27 19.47 27.88
C PHE A 333 28.73 20.88 27.57
N VAL A 334 28.54 21.70 28.60
CA VAL A 334 28.07 23.09 28.47
C VAL A 334 29.01 23.95 27.67
N GLU A 335 30.34 23.73 27.82
CA GLU A 335 31.38 24.46 27.11
C GLU A 335 31.35 24.12 25.61
N VAL A 336 31.27 22.85 25.27
CA VAL A 336 31.13 22.40 23.88
C VAL A 336 29.88 22.99 23.26
N MET A 337 28.72 22.91 23.94
CA MET A 337 27.45 23.45 23.46
C MET A 337 27.47 24.98 23.24
N LYS A 338 28.06 25.75 24.13
CA LYS A 338 28.15 27.22 23.97
C LYS A 338 28.91 27.64 22.73
N ASN A 339 29.91 26.88 22.32
CA ASN A 339 30.73 27.18 21.14
C ASN A 339 30.10 26.68 19.83
N MET A 340 28.99 25.89 19.88
CA MET A 340 28.24 25.43 18.73
C MET A 340 27.03 26.31 18.37
N VAL A 341 26.48 27.03 19.35
CA VAL A 341 25.26 27.85 19.20
C VAL A 341 25.58 29.29 18.73
N LYS A 342 26.84 29.59 18.36
CA LYS A 342 27.15 30.85 17.72
C LYS A 342 26.90 30.75 16.21
N HIS A 343 25.65 31.05 15.82
CA HIS A 343 25.17 31.78 14.62
C HIS A 343 23.74 31.41 14.28
#